data_f4d20a70939d00550d8a6f7eff29110e
#
_entry.id   f4d20a70939d00550d8a6f7eff29110e
#
_cell.length_a   1.000
_cell.length_b   1.000
_cell.length_c   1.000
_cell.angle_alpha   90.00
_cell.angle_beta   90.00
_cell.angle_gamma   90.00
#
_symmetry.space_group_name_H-M   'P 1'
#
loop_
_entity.id
_entity.type
_entity.pdbx_description
1 polymer ?
#
loop_
_entity_poly.entity_id
_entity_poly.type
_entity_poly.pdbx_seq_one_letter_code
_entity_poly.pdbx_strand_id
1 'polypeptide(L)'
;MIVKKISVNKILFDSGILFSLPCDMTYATHFKLMTELDPNPVELVNPSSKVPLLLLCEHAGRAIPKSLKNLGLDNATLSSHRGWDIGAETLARELAQSIQAPLILQRYSRLVIDSNRPPGSTESIPEISDDIEIAANKNLDFNEKEARRHAIFEPMDQAIKAAFDSSERKAAFSIHSYTPVFAGHERAWNAGFLSRKSLSTAEALINSIAQIRPDLNLAINQPYQIDDKTDWFIPQHAEARQLPHCLIEVRNDQINHQIGVSQWSKLLTKALNDFLKGL
;
A
#
# COMPACT_ATOMS: atom_id res chain seq x y z
N MET A 1 -7.62 -45.11 -24.36
CA MET A 1 -8.52 -44.01 -24.77
C MET A 1 -9.87 -44.28 -24.12
N ILE A 2 -10.14 -43.71 -22.96
CA ILE A 2 -11.37 -43.87 -22.18
C ILE A 2 -12.06 -42.53 -22.13
N VAL A 3 -13.17 -42.42 -22.88
CA VAL A 3 -14.03 -41.24 -22.90
C VAL A 3 -15.01 -41.36 -21.73
N LYS A 4 -14.88 -40.51 -20.70
CA LYS A 4 -15.90 -40.34 -19.67
C LYS A 4 -17.02 -39.43 -20.18
N LYS A 5 -18.23 -39.98 -20.33
CA LYS A 5 -19.46 -39.20 -20.53
C LYS A 5 -19.78 -38.40 -19.28
N ILE A 6 -19.89 -37.08 -19.43
CA ILE A 6 -20.40 -36.17 -18.41
C ILE A 6 -21.88 -35.92 -18.70
N SER A 7 -22.73 -36.18 -17.70
CA SER A 7 -24.17 -35.99 -17.73
C SER A 7 -24.55 -34.51 -17.73
N VAL A 8 -25.43 -34.14 -18.64
CA VAL A 8 -25.98 -32.76 -18.73
C VAL A 8 -27.26 -32.69 -17.92
N ASN A 9 -27.31 -31.91 -16.86
CA ASN A 9 -28.53 -31.58 -16.12
C ASN A 9 -29.43 -30.69 -16.96
N LYS A 10 -30.60 -31.19 -17.38
CA LYS A 10 -31.68 -30.41 -18.00
C LYS A 10 -32.48 -29.71 -16.92
N ILE A 11 -32.52 -28.36 -16.97
CA ILE A 11 -33.51 -27.57 -16.25
C ILE A 11 -34.64 -27.25 -17.22
N LEU A 12 -35.85 -27.73 -16.95
CA LEU A 12 -37.07 -27.44 -17.70
C LEU A 12 -37.70 -26.15 -17.13
N PHE A 13 -37.84 -25.14 -17.96
CA PHE A 13 -38.74 -23.99 -17.73
C PHE A 13 -39.98 -24.15 -18.62
N ASP A 14 -41.14 -23.86 -18.05
CA ASP A 14 -42.47 -24.03 -18.61
C ASP A 14 -42.82 -22.92 -19.60
N SER A 15 -42.14 -22.85 -20.74
CA SER A 15 -42.53 -22.06 -21.93
C SER A 15 -41.64 -22.43 -23.11
N GLY A 16 -42.00 -23.46 -23.79
CA GLY A 16 -41.56 -24.06 -25.08
C GLY A 16 -40.67 -23.30 -26.08
N ILE A 17 -39.66 -22.58 -25.70
CA ILE A 17 -38.67 -21.95 -26.59
C ILE A 17 -37.28 -22.51 -26.25
N LEU A 18 -36.75 -23.35 -27.15
CA LEU A 18 -35.38 -23.81 -27.12
C LEU A 18 -34.44 -22.70 -27.64
N PHE A 19 -33.74 -22.01 -26.75
CA PHE A 19 -32.54 -21.28 -27.14
C PHE A 19 -31.32 -22.19 -27.04
N SER A 20 -30.71 -22.49 -28.17
CA SER A 20 -29.38 -23.07 -28.22
C SER A 20 -28.37 -21.97 -27.88
N LEU A 21 -27.85 -21.98 -26.65
CA LEU A 21 -26.68 -21.17 -26.32
C LEU A 21 -25.46 -21.74 -27.06
N PRO A 22 -24.63 -20.90 -27.70
CA PRO A 22 -23.40 -21.37 -28.31
C PRO A 22 -22.47 -21.87 -27.18
N CYS A 23 -22.11 -23.16 -27.28
CA CYS A 23 -21.17 -23.82 -26.41
C CYS A 23 -19.74 -23.50 -26.89
N ASP A 24 -19.31 -22.24 -26.70
CA ASP A 24 -17.91 -21.84 -26.81
C ASP A 24 -17.55 -20.94 -25.62
N MET A 25 -17.74 -21.47 -24.40
CA MET A 25 -16.93 -20.99 -23.28
C MET A 25 -15.65 -21.83 -23.28
N THR A 26 -14.70 -21.43 -24.11
CA THR A 26 -13.30 -21.76 -23.86
C THR A 26 -12.98 -21.20 -22.48
N TYR A 27 -12.82 -22.07 -21.49
CA TYR A 27 -12.23 -21.71 -20.21
C TYR A 27 -10.84 -21.16 -20.52
N ALA A 28 -10.72 -19.85 -20.61
CA ALA A 28 -9.43 -19.19 -20.54
C ALA A 28 -8.77 -19.74 -19.28
N THR A 29 -7.64 -20.36 -19.42
CA THR A 29 -6.81 -20.78 -18.29
C THR A 29 -6.51 -19.53 -17.50
N HIS A 30 -7.23 -19.28 -16.41
CA HIS A 30 -7.01 -18.11 -15.56
C HIS A 30 -5.56 -18.15 -15.12
N PHE A 31 -4.80 -17.13 -15.52
CA PHE A 31 -3.43 -16.95 -15.04
C PHE A 31 -3.47 -16.87 -13.52
N LYS A 32 -3.00 -17.93 -12.85
CA LYS A 32 -2.96 -17.99 -11.39
C LYS A 32 -1.69 -17.28 -10.92
N LEU A 33 -1.81 -16.02 -10.53
CA LEU A 33 -0.69 -15.21 -10.07
C LEU A 33 -0.06 -15.79 -8.79
N MET A 34 -0.90 -16.14 -7.80
CA MET A 34 -0.48 -16.56 -6.46
C MET A 34 -0.48 -18.06 -6.32
N THR A 35 0.47 -18.59 -5.56
CA THR A 35 0.58 -19.99 -5.15
C THR A 35 0.42 -20.13 -3.63
N GLU A 36 0.31 -21.33 -3.11
CA GLU A 36 0.29 -21.60 -1.66
C GLU A 36 1.61 -21.24 -0.94
N LEU A 37 2.67 -21.06 -1.71
CA LEU A 37 4.00 -20.70 -1.21
C LEU A 37 4.22 -19.18 -1.17
N ASP A 38 3.29 -18.41 -1.69
CA ASP A 38 3.35 -16.96 -1.66
C ASP A 38 2.69 -16.45 -0.36
N PRO A 39 3.25 -15.42 0.30
CA PRO A 39 2.67 -14.89 1.52
C PRO A 39 1.30 -14.24 1.26
N ASN A 40 0.46 -14.15 2.30
CA ASN A 40 -0.74 -13.33 2.23
C ASN A 40 -0.37 -11.90 1.82
N PRO A 41 -1.15 -11.25 0.93
CA PRO A 41 -0.83 -9.91 0.45
C PRO A 41 -0.90 -8.86 1.56
N VAL A 42 -1.71 -9.08 2.57
CA VAL A 42 -1.94 -8.13 3.67
C VAL A 42 -1.60 -8.77 5.00
N GLU A 43 -0.92 -8.02 5.84
CA GLU A 43 -0.71 -8.36 7.24
C GLU A 43 -1.39 -7.32 8.13
N LEU A 44 -2.09 -7.79 9.16
CA LEU A 44 -2.80 -6.97 10.13
C LEU A 44 -2.11 -7.06 11.49
N VAL A 45 -1.75 -5.92 12.04
CA VAL A 45 -1.21 -5.79 13.40
C VAL A 45 -2.27 -5.13 14.28
N ASN A 46 -2.50 -5.65 15.47
CA ASN A 46 -3.53 -5.17 16.40
C ASN A 46 -4.93 -5.02 15.77
N PRO A 47 -5.46 -5.99 14.98
CA PRO A 47 -6.69 -5.81 14.22
C PRO A 47 -7.93 -5.55 15.11
N SER A 48 -7.91 -6.01 16.36
CA SER A 48 -8.99 -5.82 17.33
C SER A 48 -8.87 -4.53 18.14
N SER A 49 -7.85 -3.72 17.91
CA SER A 49 -7.63 -2.47 18.64
C SER A 49 -8.77 -1.48 18.43
N LYS A 50 -9.17 -0.81 19.52
CA LYS A 50 -10.18 0.26 19.55
C LYS A 50 -9.57 1.66 19.57
N VAL A 51 -8.26 1.78 19.46
CA VAL A 51 -7.59 3.08 19.30
C VAL A 51 -8.19 3.78 18.09
N PRO A 52 -8.65 5.05 18.21
CA PRO A 52 -9.37 5.76 17.15
C PRO A 52 -8.44 6.27 16.02
N LEU A 53 -7.39 5.52 15.72
CA LEU A 53 -6.38 5.83 14.74
C LEU A 53 -6.11 4.57 13.90
N LEU A 54 -6.03 4.72 12.57
CA LEU A 54 -5.59 3.67 11.67
C LEU A 54 -4.21 4.01 11.10
N LEU A 55 -3.29 3.07 11.17
CA LEU A 55 -1.98 3.14 10.51
C LEU A 55 -1.94 2.25 9.27
N LEU A 56 -1.27 2.72 8.23
CA LEU A 56 -1.00 1.98 7.02
C LEU A 56 0.48 2.06 6.65
N CYS A 57 0.94 1.05 5.90
CA CYS A 57 2.20 1.12 5.16
C CYS A 57 2.03 0.33 3.85
N GLU A 58 1.72 1.03 2.78
CA GLU A 58 1.39 0.46 1.46
C GLU A 58 2.63 -0.10 0.77
N HIS A 59 3.80 0.41 1.11
CA HIS A 59 5.07 0.00 0.52
C HIS A 59 5.97 -0.74 1.54
N ALA A 60 5.36 -1.44 2.51
CA ALA A 60 6.09 -2.17 3.55
C ALA A 60 6.87 -3.35 2.99
N GLY A 61 6.26 -4.09 2.07
CA GLY A 61 6.77 -5.37 1.61
C GLY A 61 7.55 -5.31 0.30
N ARG A 62 8.34 -6.36 0.08
CA ARG A 62 9.12 -6.58 -1.14
C ARG A 62 8.92 -7.97 -1.74
N ALA A 63 7.89 -8.69 -1.32
CA ALA A 63 7.58 -9.99 -1.90
C ALA A 63 7.20 -9.85 -3.38
N ILE A 64 7.59 -10.83 -4.16
CA ILE A 64 7.20 -10.99 -5.57
C ILE A 64 6.53 -12.35 -5.69
N PRO A 65 5.35 -12.48 -6.33
CA PRO A 65 4.76 -13.78 -6.61
C PRO A 65 5.76 -14.69 -7.35
N LYS A 66 5.88 -15.93 -6.92
CA LYS A 66 6.82 -16.90 -7.53
C LYS A 66 6.62 -17.09 -9.02
N SER A 67 5.38 -16.97 -9.48
CA SER A 67 5.01 -17.03 -10.90
C SER A 67 5.70 -15.92 -11.73
N LEU A 68 6.03 -14.77 -11.13
CA LEU A 68 6.65 -13.62 -11.80
C LEU A 68 8.18 -13.63 -11.79
N LYS A 69 8.84 -14.65 -11.23
CA LYS A 69 10.31 -14.85 -11.32
C LYS A 69 11.12 -13.58 -11.06
N ASN A 70 10.91 -12.93 -9.91
CA ASN A 70 11.57 -11.67 -9.54
C ASN A 70 11.37 -10.52 -10.56
N LEU A 71 10.33 -10.55 -11.39
CA LEU A 71 10.06 -9.56 -12.45
C LEU A 71 11.19 -9.42 -13.48
N GLY A 72 12.14 -10.35 -13.54
CA GLY A 72 13.34 -10.26 -14.34
C GLY A 72 14.43 -9.34 -13.76
N LEU A 73 14.27 -8.89 -12.52
CA LEU A 73 15.18 -7.97 -11.84
C LEU A 73 16.16 -8.72 -10.93
N ASP A 74 17.32 -8.10 -10.69
CA ASP A 74 18.29 -8.58 -9.72
C ASP A 74 17.89 -8.24 -8.26
N ASN A 75 18.55 -8.92 -7.32
CA ASN A 75 18.28 -8.73 -5.90
C ASN A 75 18.66 -7.32 -5.40
N ALA A 76 19.63 -6.66 -5.99
CA ALA A 76 20.02 -5.31 -5.61
C ALA A 76 18.91 -4.31 -5.94
N THR A 77 18.34 -4.39 -7.13
CA THR A 77 17.18 -3.58 -7.56
C THR A 77 15.97 -3.85 -6.68
N LEU A 78 15.61 -5.12 -6.45
CA LEU A 78 14.46 -5.49 -5.62
C LEU A 78 14.60 -5.06 -4.15
N SER A 79 15.83 -4.97 -3.64
CA SER A 79 16.13 -4.54 -2.28
C SER A 79 16.32 -3.03 -2.16
N SER A 80 16.31 -2.30 -3.27
CA SER A 80 16.42 -0.84 -3.28
C SER A 80 15.05 -0.18 -2.98
N HIS A 81 15.08 1.13 -2.80
CA HIS A 81 13.86 1.97 -2.63
C HIS A 81 12.86 1.86 -3.79
N ARG A 82 13.23 1.27 -4.91
CA ARG A 82 12.31 1.00 -6.03
C ARG A 82 11.29 -0.06 -5.69
N GLY A 83 11.74 -1.10 -4.98
CA GLY A 83 10.89 -2.24 -4.62
C GLY A 83 9.99 -2.01 -3.41
N TRP A 84 10.42 -1.18 -2.47
CA TRP A 84 9.77 -0.95 -1.19
C TRP A 84 10.31 0.30 -0.49
N ASP A 85 9.61 0.77 0.53
CA ASP A 85 10.03 1.92 1.32
C ASP A 85 10.93 1.46 2.49
N ILE A 86 12.25 1.68 2.33
CA ILE A 86 13.27 1.19 3.27
C ILE A 86 13.03 1.77 4.67
N GLY A 87 12.86 0.88 5.66
CA GLY A 87 12.65 1.24 7.07
C GLY A 87 11.21 1.57 7.44
N ALA A 88 10.32 1.84 6.48
CA ALA A 88 8.94 2.23 6.76
C ALA A 88 8.14 1.14 7.47
N GLU A 89 8.28 -0.13 7.08
CA GLU A 89 7.64 -1.26 7.77
C GLU A 89 8.03 -1.32 9.24
N THR A 90 9.33 -1.26 9.53
CA THR A 90 9.84 -1.35 10.91
C THR A 90 9.34 -0.19 11.76
N LEU A 91 9.36 1.02 11.20
CA LEU A 91 8.83 2.23 11.84
C LEU A 91 7.33 2.10 12.12
N ALA A 92 6.54 1.69 11.13
CA ALA A 92 5.10 1.52 11.27
C ALA A 92 4.75 0.48 12.35
N ARG A 93 5.49 -0.63 12.44
CA ARG A 93 5.31 -1.66 13.47
C ARG A 93 5.62 -1.13 14.87
N GLU A 94 6.72 -0.39 15.04
CA GLU A 94 7.05 0.22 16.34
C GLU A 94 6.00 1.25 16.75
N LEU A 95 5.49 2.05 15.82
CA LEU A 95 4.37 2.98 16.08
C LEU A 95 3.11 2.23 16.51
N ALA A 96 2.70 1.21 15.74
CA ALA A 96 1.54 0.40 16.06
C ALA A 96 1.64 -0.26 17.43
N GLN A 97 2.82 -0.75 17.79
CA GLN A 97 3.07 -1.33 19.11
C GLN A 97 3.03 -0.27 20.23
N SER A 98 3.65 0.89 20.02
CA SER A 98 3.75 1.95 21.05
C SER A 98 2.40 2.60 21.35
N ILE A 99 1.57 2.78 20.32
CA ILE A 99 0.24 3.42 20.42
C ILE A 99 -0.86 2.37 20.64
N GLN A 100 -0.56 1.08 20.40
CA GLN A 100 -1.51 -0.02 20.34
C GLN A 100 -2.56 0.19 19.24
N ALA A 101 -2.19 0.91 18.17
CA ALA A 101 -3.06 1.19 17.03
C ALA A 101 -3.13 0.01 16.05
N PRO A 102 -4.26 -0.16 15.33
CA PRO A 102 -4.31 -1.09 14.23
C PRO A 102 -3.41 -0.60 13.09
N LEU A 103 -2.69 -1.54 12.47
CA LEU A 103 -1.82 -1.27 11.33
C LEU A 103 -2.10 -2.28 10.22
N ILE A 104 -2.17 -1.80 8.99
CA ILE A 104 -2.29 -2.61 7.78
C ILE A 104 -1.01 -2.47 6.97
N LEU A 105 -0.42 -3.60 6.60
CA LEU A 105 0.83 -3.67 5.84
C LEU A 105 0.60 -4.41 4.52
N GLN A 106 1.00 -3.81 3.40
CA GLN A 106 1.13 -4.52 2.13
C GLN A 106 2.44 -5.33 2.14
N ARG A 107 2.35 -6.63 1.76
CA ARG A 107 3.52 -7.53 1.77
C ARG A 107 4.26 -7.61 0.44
N TYR A 108 3.62 -7.21 -0.65
CA TYR A 108 4.18 -7.28 -2.00
C TYR A 108 4.84 -5.97 -2.43
N SER A 109 5.87 -6.12 -3.25
CA SER A 109 6.60 -4.99 -3.83
C SER A 109 5.66 -4.12 -4.68
N ARG A 110 5.81 -2.81 -4.57
CA ARG A 110 5.15 -1.84 -5.45
C ARG A 110 5.47 -2.03 -6.94
N LEU A 111 6.56 -2.74 -7.26
CA LEU A 111 6.90 -3.10 -8.63
C LEU A 111 5.98 -4.17 -9.23
N VAL A 112 5.28 -4.96 -8.40
CA VAL A 112 4.27 -5.91 -8.86
C VAL A 112 2.97 -5.19 -9.19
N ILE A 113 2.47 -4.44 -8.22
CA ILE A 113 1.37 -3.48 -8.32
C ILE A 113 1.46 -2.53 -7.14
N ASP A 114 1.42 -1.23 -7.40
CA ASP A 114 1.50 -0.21 -6.37
C ASP A 114 0.13 0.01 -5.72
N SER A 115 0.03 -0.34 -4.43
CA SER A 115 -1.22 -0.26 -3.66
C SER A 115 -1.61 1.17 -3.28
N ASN A 116 -0.71 2.14 -3.46
CA ASN A 116 -1.03 3.57 -3.30
C ASN A 116 -1.21 4.29 -4.65
N ARG A 117 -1.47 3.56 -5.74
CA ARG A 117 -1.83 4.15 -7.02
C ARG A 117 -3.26 3.76 -7.41
N PRO A 118 -4.01 4.64 -8.11
CA PRO A 118 -5.33 4.27 -8.62
C PRO A 118 -5.22 3.02 -9.51
N PRO A 119 -6.03 1.97 -9.25
CA PRO A 119 -5.96 0.75 -10.04
C PRO A 119 -6.32 1.05 -11.50
N GLY A 120 -5.53 0.50 -12.41
CA GLY A 120 -5.67 0.75 -13.86
C GLY A 120 -4.95 1.99 -14.37
N SER A 121 -4.36 2.82 -13.50
CA SER A 121 -3.43 3.86 -13.95
C SER A 121 -2.14 3.23 -14.50
N THR A 122 -1.44 3.94 -15.38
CA THR A 122 -0.16 3.47 -15.94
C THR A 122 0.92 3.28 -14.87
N GLU A 123 0.81 4.01 -13.77
CA GLU A 123 1.75 3.95 -12.66
C GLU A 123 1.44 2.84 -11.64
N SER A 124 0.23 2.24 -11.72
CA SER A 124 -0.14 1.16 -10.80
C SER A 124 0.66 -0.13 -11.03
N ILE A 125 1.07 -0.39 -12.27
CA ILE A 125 1.98 -1.49 -12.63
C ILE A 125 3.09 -0.87 -13.49
N PRO A 126 4.17 -0.36 -12.90
CA PRO A 126 5.16 0.41 -13.62
C PRO A 126 5.99 -0.47 -14.56
N GLU A 127 6.15 -0.05 -15.81
CA GLU A 127 7.06 -0.67 -16.77
C GLU A 127 8.51 -0.19 -16.59
N ILE A 128 8.68 0.97 -15.96
CA ILE A 128 9.97 1.59 -15.65
C ILE A 128 9.91 2.17 -14.24
N SER A 129 10.96 1.98 -13.46
CA SER A 129 11.15 2.61 -12.15
C SER A 129 12.57 3.16 -12.06
N ASP A 130 12.71 4.50 -11.92
CA ASP A 130 14.00 5.21 -11.88
C ASP A 130 15.00 4.69 -12.95
N ASP A 131 14.65 4.79 -14.21
CA ASP A 131 15.44 4.38 -15.38
C ASP A 131 15.69 2.85 -15.50
N ILE A 132 15.13 2.03 -14.61
CA ILE A 132 15.22 0.57 -14.70
C ILE A 132 13.94 0.02 -15.34
N GLU A 133 14.11 -0.69 -16.45
CA GLU A 133 13.02 -1.40 -17.11
C GLU A 133 12.62 -2.65 -16.33
N ILE A 134 11.31 -2.85 -16.16
CA ILE A 134 10.72 -4.02 -15.52
C ILE A 134 10.11 -4.90 -16.61
N ALA A 135 10.93 -5.81 -17.13
CA ALA A 135 10.56 -6.60 -18.31
C ALA A 135 9.25 -7.38 -18.14
N ALA A 136 8.98 -7.90 -16.94
CA ALA A 136 7.76 -8.64 -16.64
C ALA A 136 6.49 -7.77 -16.52
N ASN A 137 6.63 -6.45 -16.61
CA ASN A 137 5.50 -5.52 -16.60
C ASN A 137 5.15 -4.99 -18.00
N LYS A 138 6.00 -5.27 -18.99
CA LYS A 138 5.77 -4.83 -20.36
C LYS A 138 4.71 -5.68 -21.06
N ASN A 139 3.87 -5.02 -21.85
CA ASN A 139 2.86 -5.67 -22.70
C ASN A 139 1.90 -6.62 -21.96
N LEU A 140 1.63 -6.37 -20.68
CA LEU A 140 0.65 -7.14 -19.92
C LEU A 140 -0.74 -7.04 -20.57
N ASP A 141 -1.38 -8.19 -20.75
CA ASP A 141 -2.77 -8.22 -21.16
C ASP A 141 -3.72 -7.82 -20.02
N PHE A 142 -5.00 -7.71 -20.33
CA PHE A 142 -6.02 -7.35 -19.34
C PHE A 142 -6.09 -8.36 -18.19
N ASN A 143 -6.00 -9.67 -18.47
CA ASN A 143 -6.12 -10.71 -17.45
C ASN A 143 -4.93 -10.71 -16.48
N GLU A 144 -3.73 -10.46 -16.97
CA GLU A 144 -2.52 -10.35 -16.16
C GLU A 144 -2.57 -9.14 -15.21
N LYS A 145 -3.07 -7.99 -15.68
CA LYS A 145 -3.29 -6.80 -14.85
C LYS A 145 -4.35 -7.05 -13.79
N GLU A 146 -5.49 -7.64 -14.18
CA GLU A 146 -6.58 -7.98 -13.26
C GLU A 146 -6.16 -9.03 -12.24
N ALA A 147 -5.33 -10.02 -12.61
CA ALA A 147 -4.80 -10.99 -11.66
C ALA A 147 -3.99 -10.32 -10.54
N ARG A 148 -3.17 -9.31 -10.85
CA ARG A 148 -2.43 -8.54 -9.85
C ARG A 148 -3.35 -7.68 -9.00
N ARG A 149 -4.31 -7.01 -9.62
CA ARG A 149 -5.31 -6.20 -8.93
C ARG A 149 -6.11 -7.02 -7.92
N HIS A 150 -6.67 -8.14 -8.36
CA HIS A 150 -7.48 -9.03 -7.50
C HIS A 150 -6.67 -9.73 -6.40
N ALA A 151 -5.43 -10.13 -6.68
CA ALA A 151 -4.65 -10.91 -5.73
C ALA A 151 -3.89 -10.05 -4.71
N ILE A 152 -3.58 -8.78 -5.01
CA ILE A 152 -2.68 -7.95 -4.19
C ILE A 152 -3.33 -6.63 -3.79
N PHE A 153 -3.83 -5.86 -4.76
CA PHE A 153 -4.41 -4.54 -4.49
C PHE A 153 -5.74 -4.64 -3.73
N GLU A 154 -6.70 -5.40 -4.24
CA GLU A 154 -8.03 -5.50 -3.62
C GLU A 154 -8.03 -6.03 -2.19
N PRO A 155 -7.24 -7.05 -1.82
CA PRO A 155 -7.17 -7.48 -0.43
C PRO A 155 -6.76 -6.36 0.52
N MET A 156 -5.84 -5.48 0.13
CA MET A 156 -5.47 -4.32 0.94
C MET A 156 -6.59 -3.30 1.02
N ASP A 157 -7.19 -2.94 -0.11
CA ASP A 157 -8.32 -2.01 -0.17
C ASP A 157 -9.51 -2.50 0.69
N GLN A 158 -9.80 -3.80 0.66
CA GLN A 158 -10.82 -4.44 1.49
C GLN A 158 -10.44 -4.43 2.98
N ALA A 159 -9.17 -4.69 3.32
CA ALA A 159 -8.71 -4.64 4.70
C ALA A 159 -8.83 -3.24 5.29
N ILE A 160 -8.55 -2.20 4.50
CA ILE A 160 -8.71 -0.79 4.90
C ILE A 160 -10.19 -0.50 5.17
N LYS A 161 -11.11 -0.88 4.27
CA LYS A 161 -12.56 -0.73 4.45
C LYS A 161 -13.03 -1.44 5.73
N ALA A 162 -12.63 -2.69 5.91
CA ALA A 162 -12.99 -3.48 7.09
C ALA A 162 -12.46 -2.86 8.40
N ALA A 163 -11.26 -2.25 8.38
CA ALA A 163 -10.71 -1.58 9.56
C ALA A 163 -11.51 -0.34 9.96
N PHE A 164 -12.06 0.41 9.00
CA PHE A 164 -12.97 1.51 9.27
C PHE A 164 -14.35 1.03 9.75
N ASP A 165 -14.87 -0.06 9.19
CA ASP A 165 -16.18 -0.61 9.55
C ASP A 165 -16.17 -1.30 10.92
N SER A 166 -15.05 -1.84 11.36
CA SER A 166 -14.91 -2.63 12.59
C SER A 166 -14.92 -1.78 13.87
N SER A 167 -14.59 -0.51 13.78
CA SER A 167 -14.50 0.42 14.91
C SER A 167 -14.43 1.86 14.42
N GLU A 168 -14.93 2.80 15.25
CA GLU A 168 -14.76 4.21 14.96
C GLU A 168 -13.29 4.60 14.86
N ARG A 169 -12.88 5.11 13.69
CA ARG A 169 -11.57 5.71 13.45
C ARG A 169 -11.75 7.20 13.23
N LYS A 170 -11.05 7.99 14.03
CA LYS A 170 -11.11 9.47 13.99
C LYS A 170 -9.96 10.08 13.18
N ALA A 171 -8.92 9.30 12.89
CA ALA A 171 -7.79 9.73 12.08
C ALA A 171 -7.12 8.54 11.37
N ALA A 172 -6.40 8.83 10.28
CA ALA A 172 -5.69 7.83 9.52
C ALA A 172 -4.33 8.36 9.03
N PHE A 173 -3.28 7.54 9.17
CA PHE A 173 -1.92 7.91 8.79
C PHE A 173 -1.27 6.81 7.98
N SER A 174 -0.61 7.19 6.88
CA SER A 174 0.21 6.29 6.09
C SER A 174 1.68 6.56 6.37
N ILE A 175 2.48 5.50 6.49
CA ILE A 175 3.91 5.56 6.83
C ILE A 175 4.73 5.12 5.64
N HIS A 176 5.54 6.06 5.15
CA HIS A 176 6.40 5.89 3.98
C HIS A 176 7.84 6.30 4.26
N SER A 177 8.70 6.06 3.29
CA SER A 177 10.05 6.61 3.28
C SER A 177 10.53 6.95 1.89
N TYR A 178 11.38 7.96 1.79
CA TYR A 178 11.97 8.44 0.54
C TYR A 178 13.50 8.54 0.60
N THR A 179 14.14 8.59 -0.56
CA THR A 179 15.60 8.67 -0.68
C THR A 179 16.14 10.07 -0.43
N PRO A 180 17.35 10.23 0.19
CA PRO A 180 17.98 11.53 0.40
C PRO A 180 18.37 12.22 -0.90
N VAL A 181 18.55 11.46 -1.98
CA VAL A 181 18.86 11.97 -3.32
C VAL A 181 17.91 11.33 -4.32
N PHE A 182 17.38 12.09 -5.25
CA PHE A 182 16.55 11.60 -6.34
C PHE A 182 16.86 12.36 -7.64
N ALA A 183 17.10 11.65 -8.73
CA ALA A 183 17.46 12.21 -10.03
C ALA A 183 18.62 13.24 -9.93
N GLY A 184 19.62 12.97 -9.06
CA GLY A 184 20.77 13.85 -8.83
C GLY A 184 20.51 15.06 -7.92
N HIS A 185 19.29 15.26 -7.43
CA HIS A 185 18.93 16.35 -6.54
C HIS A 185 18.85 15.89 -5.08
N GLU A 186 19.53 16.63 -4.19
CA GLU A 186 19.45 16.41 -2.75
C GLU A 186 18.09 16.83 -2.21
N ARG A 187 17.58 16.05 -1.27
CA ARG A 187 16.35 16.30 -0.53
C ARG A 187 16.69 16.68 0.91
N ALA A 188 16.62 17.96 1.21
CA ALA A 188 17.12 18.52 2.46
C ALA A 188 16.28 18.15 3.70
N TRP A 189 15.01 17.75 3.50
CA TRP A 189 14.09 17.48 4.61
C TRP A 189 14.43 16.16 5.30
N ASN A 190 14.27 16.14 6.64
CA ASN A 190 14.38 14.91 7.42
C ASN A 190 13.09 14.08 7.33
N ALA A 191 11.95 14.77 7.29
CA ALA A 191 10.65 14.17 7.00
C ALA A 191 9.70 15.15 6.34
N GLY A 192 8.77 14.61 5.55
CA GLY A 192 7.65 15.30 4.95
C GLY A 192 6.33 14.83 5.54
N PHE A 193 5.38 15.76 5.64
CA PHE A 193 4.03 15.51 6.14
C PHE A 193 3.05 15.92 5.05
N LEU A 194 2.57 14.94 4.30
CA LEU A 194 1.78 15.19 3.10
C LEU A 194 0.29 15.21 3.44
N SER A 195 -0.36 16.29 3.08
CA SER A 195 -1.80 16.46 3.22
C SER A 195 -2.29 17.59 2.31
N ARG A 196 -3.48 17.43 1.75
CA ARG A 196 -4.13 18.50 0.96
C ARG A 196 -5.40 19.04 1.60
N LYS A 197 -6.18 18.19 2.30
CA LYS A 197 -7.45 18.60 2.94
C LYS A 197 -7.39 18.62 4.47
N SER A 198 -6.28 18.18 5.06
CA SER A 198 -6.08 18.12 6.52
C SER A 198 -4.73 18.75 6.91
N LEU A 199 -4.42 19.94 6.40
CA LEU A 199 -3.15 20.63 6.66
C LEU A 199 -2.91 20.85 8.15
N SER A 200 -3.95 21.17 8.93
CA SER A 200 -3.85 21.34 10.38
C SER A 200 -3.33 20.07 11.10
N THR A 201 -3.62 18.88 10.55
CA THR A 201 -3.08 17.62 11.08
C THR A 201 -1.56 17.56 10.85
N ALA A 202 -1.10 17.86 9.65
CA ALA A 202 0.34 17.91 9.33
C ALA A 202 1.07 18.94 10.20
N GLU A 203 0.51 20.15 10.35
CA GLU A 203 1.03 21.21 11.21
C GLU A 203 1.13 20.78 12.68
N ALA A 204 0.10 20.12 13.21
CA ALA A 204 0.08 19.65 14.59
C ALA A 204 1.19 18.60 14.85
N LEU A 205 1.40 17.66 13.91
CA LEU A 205 2.48 16.67 14.02
C LEU A 205 3.86 17.35 13.98
N ILE A 206 4.10 18.26 13.02
CA ILE A 206 5.35 19.00 12.91
C ILE A 206 5.63 19.81 14.18
N ASN A 207 4.64 20.53 14.69
CA ASN A 207 4.79 21.36 15.88
C ASN A 207 5.14 20.50 17.11
N SER A 208 4.51 19.35 17.29
CA SER A 208 4.83 18.43 18.39
C SER A 208 6.27 17.89 18.30
N ILE A 209 6.73 17.53 17.09
CA ILE A 209 8.11 17.06 16.88
C ILE A 209 9.11 18.20 17.09
N ALA A 210 8.84 19.39 16.57
CA ALA A 210 9.75 20.55 16.66
C ALA A 210 9.98 21.02 18.10
N GLN A 211 9.02 20.78 19.01
CA GLN A 211 9.23 21.04 20.44
C GLN A 211 10.35 20.18 21.07
N ILE A 212 10.60 18.99 20.51
CA ILE A 212 11.60 18.06 21.02
C ILE A 212 12.89 18.15 20.21
N ARG A 213 12.76 18.28 18.91
CA ARG A 213 13.86 18.28 17.94
C ARG A 213 13.71 19.46 16.95
N PRO A 214 13.98 20.69 17.44
CA PRO A 214 13.92 21.89 16.60
C PRO A 214 15.00 21.94 15.52
N ASP A 215 15.99 21.05 15.57
CA ASP A 215 17.05 20.88 14.59
C ASP A 215 16.63 20.09 13.36
N LEU A 216 15.50 19.39 13.41
CA LEU A 216 15.02 18.62 12.26
C LEU A 216 14.37 19.55 11.20
N ASN A 217 14.76 19.36 9.95
CA ASN A 217 14.13 20.03 8.83
C ASN A 217 12.87 19.26 8.41
N LEU A 218 11.70 19.71 8.87
CA LEU A 218 10.40 19.12 8.61
C LEU A 218 9.61 20.00 7.66
N ALA A 219 8.87 19.41 6.72
CA ALA A 219 8.13 20.19 5.73
C ALA A 219 6.75 19.61 5.45
N ILE A 220 5.80 20.48 5.12
CA ILE A 220 4.50 20.10 4.59
C ILE A 220 4.62 19.91 3.09
N ASN A 221 4.02 18.81 2.57
CA ASN A 221 3.95 18.51 1.14
C ASN A 221 5.32 18.51 0.44
N GLN A 222 6.32 17.93 1.11
CA GLN A 222 7.65 17.65 0.59
C GLN A 222 8.06 16.21 0.96
N PRO A 223 8.78 15.49 0.10
CA PRO A 223 9.20 15.87 -1.26
C PRO A 223 8.11 15.67 -2.32
N TYR A 224 6.92 15.24 -1.94
CA TYR A 224 5.79 14.96 -2.82
C TYR A 224 4.54 15.74 -2.41
N GLN A 225 3.53 15.72 -3.30
CA GLN A 225 2.20 16.27 -3.03
C GLN A 225 1.17 15.20 -3.36
N ILE A 226 0.13 15.10 -2.54
CA ILE A 226 -0.98 14.17 -2.76
C ILE A 226 -1.88 14.67 -3.87
N ASP A 227 -2.20 13.80 -4.84
CA ASP A 227 -3.21 14.06 -5.86
C ASP A 227 -4.05 12.81 -6.18
N ASP A 228 -5.17 13.00 -6.92
CA ASP A 228 -6.09 11.90 -7.24
C ASP A 228 -5.55 10.93 -8.31
N LYS A 229 -4.46 11.27 -8.99
CA LYS A 229 -3.87 10.45 -10.06
C LYS A 229 -2.79 9.54 -9.54
N THR A 230 -2.07 10.00 -8.49
CA THR A 230 -0.87 9.34 -7.98
C THR A 230 -1.03 8.79 -6.56
N ASP A 231 -2.18 8.99 -5.92
CA ASP A 231 -2.43 8.49 -4.58
C ASP A 231 -3.78 7.79 -4.49
N TRP A 232 -3.86 6.72 -3.70
CA TRP A 232 -5.09 5.96 -3.49
C TRP A 232 -5.63 6.09 -2.07
N PHE A 233 -4.81 5.76 -1.07
CA PHE A 233 -5.31 5.68 0.30
C PHE A 233 -5.87 7.00 0.82
N ILE A 234 -5.11 8.08 0.74
CA ILE A 234 -5.54 9.37 1.27
C ILE A 234 -6.82 9.85 0.56
N PRO A 235 -6.88 9.95 -0.79
CA PRO A 235 -8.08 10.39 -1.49
C PRO A 235 -9.30 9.50 -1.24
N GLN A 236 -9.14 8.19 -1.37
CA GLN A 236 -10.28 7.26 -1.42
C GLN A 236 -10.78 6.80 -0.05
N HIS A 237 -9.91 6.82 0.96
CA HIS A 237 -10.29 6.33 2.29
C HIS A 237 -10.33 7.42 3.35
N ALA A 238 -9.29 8.23 3.48
CA ALA A 238 -9.23 9.25 4.52
C ALA A 238 -10.07 10.48 4.17
N GLU A 239 -9.84 11.09 3.01
CA GLU A 239 -10.57 12.29 2.56
C GLU A 239 -12.05 12.01 2.27
N ALA A 240 -12.35 10.86 1.64
CA ALA A 240 -13.74 10.46 1.37
C ALA A 240 -14.57 10.31 2.65
N ARG A 241 -13.93 10.04 3.79
CA ARG A 241 -14.55 9.98 5.13
C ARG A 241 -14.40 11.27 5.92
N GLN A 242 -13.79 12.29 5.33
CA GLN A 242 -13.52 13.58 5.98
C GLN A 242 -12.72 13.46 7.29
N LEU A 243 -11.85 12.46 7.36
CA LEU A 243 -11.02 12.21 8.53
C LEU A 243 -9.77 13.08 8.53
N PRO A 244 -9.30 13.55 9.69
CA PRO A 244 -7.93 13.98 9.89
C PRO A 244 -6.94 12.94 9.39
N HIS A 245 -5.97 13.36 8.58
CA HIS A 245 -5.03 12.45 7.94
C HIS A 245 -3.71 13.10 7.60
N CYS A 246 -2.68 12.26 7.47
CA CYS A 246 -1.38 12.64 6.91
C CYS A 246 -0.68 11.40 6.34
N LEU A 247 -0.03 11.55 5.19
CA LEU A 247 0.97 10.61 4.71
C LEU A 247 2.32 11.11 5.20
N ILE A 248 2.99 10.31 6.02
CA ILE A 248 4.25 10.66 6.70
C ILE A 248 5.39 10.00 5.94
N GLU A 249 6.25 10.84 5.38
CA GLU A 249 7.44 10.45 4.63
C GLU A 249 8.68 10.70 5.48
N VAL A 250 9.40 9.66 5.90
CA VAL A 250 10.68 9.81 6.60
C VAL A 250 11.82 9.53 5.63
N ARG A 251 12.85 10.38 5.60
CA ARG A 251 14.01 10.14 4.74
C ARG A 251 14.70 8.84 5.16
N ASN A 252 14.84 7.89 4.23
CA ASN A 252 15.16 6.50 4.53
C ASN A 252 16.56 6.28 5.16
N ASP A 253 17.52 7.16 4.90
CA ASP A 253 18.83 7.12 5.55
C ASP A 253 18.75 7.28 7.08
N GLN A 254 17.65 7.83 7.59
CA GLN A 254 17.41 8.00 9.02
C GLN A 254 16.72 6.80 9.67
N ILE A 255 16.10 5.92 8.90
CA ILE A 255 15.35 4.76 9.40
C ILE A 255 15.78 3.43 8.75
N ASN A 256 16.90 3.41 8.03
CA ASN A 256 17.48 2.18 7.47
C ASN A 256 18.22 1.33 8.52
N HIS A 257 18.23 1.76 9.78
CA HIS A 257 18.84 1.06 10.90
C HIS A 257 18.02 1.24 12.20
N GLN A 258 18.12 0.30 13.12
CA GLN A 258 17.28 0.21 14.31
C GLN A 258 17.31 1.44 15.22
N ILE A 259 18.48 2.07 15.41
CA ILE A 259 18.60 3.28 16.26
C ILE A 259 17.76 4.41 15.68
N GLY A 260 17.85 4.65 14.38
CA GLY A 260 17.07 5.68 13.69
C GLY A 260 15.58 5.39 13.75
N VAL A 261 15.18 4.14 13.50
CA VAL A 261 13.77 3.72 13.64
C VAL A 261 13.25 4.02 15.05
N SER A 262 13.99 3.64 16.10
CA SER A 262 13.57 3.90 17.49
C SER A 262 13.51 5.39 17.82
N GLN A 263 14.38 6.22 17.25
CA GLN A 263 14.33 7.68 17.44
C GLN A 263 13.07 8.26 16.78
N TRP A 264 12.82 7.93 15.52
CA TRP A 264 11.63 8.41 14.80
C TRP A 264 10.33 7.85 15.37
N SER A 265 10.32 6.60 15.81
CA SER A 265 9.18 5.99 16.50
C SER A 265 8.78 6.77 17.75
N LYS A 266 9.75 7.16 18.60
CA LYS A 266 9.47 7.96 19.80
C LYS A 266 8.90 9.33 19.47
N LEU A 267 9.45 10.03 18.46
CA LEU A 267 8.99 11.35 18.03
C LEU A 267 7.57 11.27 17.48
N LEU A 268 7.32 10.36 16.55
CA LEU A 268 6.00 10.17 15.94
C LEU A 268 4.97 9.64 16.92
N THR A 269 5.34 8.72 17.82
CA THR A 269 4.44 8.25 18.89
C THR A 269 3.95 9.40 19.76
N LYS A 270 4.87 10.30 20.16
CA LYS A 270 4.47 11.48 20.93
C LYS A 270 3.56 12.38 20.11
N ALA A 271 3.92 12.70 18.88
CA ALA A 271 3.14 13.59 18.02
C ALA A 271 1.72 13.04 17.75
N LEU A 272 1.61 11.75 17.46
CA LEU A 272 0.32 11.09 17.25
C LEU A 272 -0.52 11.03 18.53
N ASN A 273 0.10 10.77 19.69
CA ASN A 273 -0.61 10.79 20.97
C ASN A 273 -1.09 12.20 21.36
N ASP A 274 -0.27 13.23 21.11
CA ASP A 274 -0.67 14.62 21.36
C ASP A 274 -1.84 15.01 20.46
N PHE A 275 -1.76 14.62 19.18
CA PHE A 275 -2.83 14.83 18.21
C PHE A 275 -4.14 14.14 18.64
N LEU A 276 -4.08 12.88 19.08
CA LEU A 276 -5.25 12.11 19.53
C LEU A 276 -5.93 12.73 20.77
N LYS A 277 -5.18 13.40 21.66
CA LYS A 277 -5.77 14.11 22.81
C LYS A 277 -6.56 15.35 22.41
N GLY A 278 -6.31 15.89 21.22
CA GLY A 278 -7.00 17.05 20.69
C GLY A 278 -8.24 16.72 19.83
N LEU A 279 -8.52 15.42 19.58
CA LEU A 279 -9.71 14.93 18.88
C LEU A 279 -10.87 14.66 19.83
#